data_6d7243def9f514563043b7c5a6b9b503
#
_entry.id   6d7243def9f514563043b7c5a6b9b503
#
_cell.length_a   1.000
_cell.length_b   1.000
_cell.length_c   1.000
_cell.angle_alpha   90.00
_cell.angle_beta   90.00
_cell.angle_gamma   90.00
#
_symmetry.space_group_name_H-M   'P 1'
#
loop_
_entity.id
_entity.type
_entity.pdbx_description
1 polymer ?
#
loop_
_entity_poly.entity_id
_entity_poly.type
_entity_poly.pdbx_seq_one_letter_code
_entity_poly.pdbx_strand_id
1 'polypeptide(L)'
;MNQPPHSSAQPPPAQAARHALLALRAEIGKAVVGQDAVITGLVIALLCRGHVLLEGVPGVAKTLLVRSLAAALQLEFKRVQFTPDLMPGDVTGSLVYDTRTAAFTFRSGPVFTNLLLADEINRTPPKTQAALLEAMEERQVTVDGEPRALPDPFIVAATQNPIEYEGTYQLPEAQLDRFLLKLDVPLPPRDAEIAILGRHAHGFDPRDLSAIRPVAGQAELAAGRDAVRRVLVADEVLGYIVDIVGATRHSPALQLGVSPRGATALLATARSWSWLSGRNYVTPDDVKAMARPTLRHRVMLRPEAELEGATTDGVLDGILASVPVPR
;
A
#
# COMPACT_ATOMS: atom_id res chain seq x y z
N MET A 1 -1.16 56.01 -12.13
CA MET A 1 -0.54 55.01 -11.21
C MET A 1 -0.95 53.65 -11.70
N ASN A 2 -0.05 52.99 -12.45
CA ASN A 2 -0.26 51.64 -12.95
C ASN A 2 0.29 50.65 -11.88
N GLN A 3 -0.56 49.87 -11.26
CA GLN A 3 -0.13 48.71 -10.49
C GLN A 3 0.41 47.64 -11.47
N PRO A 4 1.58 47.04 -11.21
CA PRO A 4 2.06 45.94 -12.01
C PRO A 4 1.15 44.73 -11.81
N PRO A 5 0.93 43.88 -12.84
CA PRO A 5 0.12 42.68 -12.71
C PRO A 5 0.79 41.72 -11.71
N HIS A 6 0.02 41.27 -10.71
CA HIS A 6 0.43 40.20 -9.84
C HIS A 6 0.69 38.95 -10.70
N SER A 7 1.96 38.65 -10.91
CA SER A 7 2.42 37.42 -11.51
C SER A 7 1.97 36.30 -10.56
N SER A 8 0.96 35.54 -10.93
CA SER A 8 0.60 34.26 -10.27
C SER A 8 1.71 33.28 -10.60
N ALA A 9 2.77 33.31 -9.79
CA ALA A 9 3.84 32.31 -9.88
C ALA A 9 3.23 30.92 -9.74
N GLN A 10 3.36 30.09 -10.79
CA GLN A 10 2.96 28.67 -10.70
C GLN A 10 3.72 28.03 -9.53
N PRO A 11 3.01 27.29 -8.65
CA PRO A 11 3.67 26.62 -7.53
C PRO A 11 4.77 25.69 -8.06
N PRO A 12 5.89 25.55 -7.33
CA PRO A 12 6.98 24.67 -7.74
C PRO A 12 6.45 23.26 -7.97
N PRO A 13 7.00 22.48 -8.90
CA PRO A 13 6.47 21.17 -9.32
C PRO A 13 6.16 20.20 -8.18
N ALA A 14 6.98 20.22 -7.13
CA ALA A 14 6.79 19.39 -5.92
C ALA A 14 5.53 19.80 -5.12
N GLN A 15 5.22 21.07 -5.03
CA GLN A 15 4.04 21.56 -4.32
C GLN A 15 2.75 21.29 -5.10
N ALA A 16 2.79 21.46 -6.41
CA ALA A 16 1.67 21.13 -7.30
C ALA A 16 1.38 19.61 -7.23
N ALA A 17 2.42 18.78 -7.29
CA ALA A 17 2.29 17.33 -7.14
C ALA A 17 1.67 16.93 -5.78
N ARG A 18 2.10 17.57 -4.68
CA ARG A 18 1.52 17.34 -3.37
C ARG A 18 0.04 17.67 -3.32
N HIS A 19 -0.36 18.83 -3.84
CA HIS A 19 -1.76 19.24 -3.88
C HIS A 19 -2.61 18.27 -4.72
N ALA A 20 -2.11 17.84 -5.87
CA ALA A 20 -2.77 16.85 -6.72
C ALA A 20 -2.95 15.49 -6.00
N LEU A 21 -1.91 15.01 -5.31
CA LEU A 21 -1.99 13.76 -4.56
C LEU A 21 -2.90 13.85 -3.32
N LEU A 22 -2.98 15.01 -2.67
CA LEU A 22 -3.94 15.22 -1.58
C LEU A 22 -5.39 15.32 -2.10
N ALA A 23 -5.61 15.81 -3.31
CA ALA A 23 -6.93 15.85 -3.93
C ALA A 23 -7.51 14.45 -4.21
N LEU A 24 -6.68 13.41 -4.28
CA LEU A 24 -7.12 12.01 -4.43
C LEU A 24 -8.13 11.60 -3.35
N ARG A 25 -7.96 12.08 -2.10
CA ARG A 25 -8.91 11.76 -1.01
C ARG A 25 -10.32 12.25 -1.35
N ALA A 26 -10.46 13.48 -1.83
CA ALA A 26 -11.75 14.04 -2.18
C ALA A 26 -12.39 13.32 -3.38
N GLU A 27 -11.59 12.97 -4.38
CA GLU A 27 -12.07 12.26 -5.56
C GLU A 27 -12.51 10.82 -5.22
N ILE A 28 -11.68 10.06 -4.51
CA ILE A 28 -12.02 8.70 -4.09
C ILE A 28 -13.19 8.72 -3.11
N GLY A 29 -13.28 9.74 -2.25
CA GLY A 29 -14.38 9.97 -1.33
C GLY A 29 -15.76 10.08 -1.98
N LYS A 30 -15.83 10.34 -3.31
CA LYS A 30 -17.10 10.30 -4.06
C LYS A 30 -17.65 8.88 -4.18
N ALA A 31 -16.81 7.87 -4.23
CA ALA A 31 -17.22 6.47 -4.33
C ALA A 31 -17.11 5.72 -2.99
N VAL A 32 -16.08 6.00 -2.20
CA VAL A 32 -15.77 5.28 -0.96
C VAL A 32 -15.84 6.23 0.23
N VAL A 33 -16.61 5.87 1.26
CA VAL A 33 -16.81 6.68 2.46
C VAL A 33 -16.02 6.11 3.63
N GLY A 34 -15.39 6.96 4.44
CA GLY A 34 -14.82 6.57 5.73
C GLY A 34 -13.47 5.84 5.69
N GLN A 35 -12.78 5.82 4.53
CA GLN A 35 -11.50 5.10 4.35
C GLN A 35 -10.31 6.03 4.13
N ASP A 36 -10.32 7.24 4.67
CA ASP A 36 -9.29 8.26 4.46
C ASP A 36 -7.87 7.81 4.84
N ALA A 37 -7.73 7.06 5.94
CA ALA A 37 -6.44 6.54 6.39
C ALA A 37 -5.89 5.52 5.39
N VAL A 38 -6.74 4.64 4.85
CA VAL A 38 -6.36 3.64 3.85
C VAL A 38 -5.95 4.31 2.54
N ILE A 39 -6.69 5.33 2.09
CA ILE A 39 -6.35 6.13 0.90
C ILE A 39 -4.97 6.77 1.08
N THR A 40 -4.72 7.38 2.23
CA THR A 40 -3.42 8.01 2.54
C THR A 40 -2.29 6.98 2.55
N GLY A 41 -2.51 5.80 3.15
CA GLY A 41 -1.54 4.70 3.13
C GLY A 41 -1.22 4.21 1.72
N LEU A 42 -2.23 4.09 0.85
CA LEU A 42 -2.03 3.74 -0.56
C LEU A 42 -1.22 4.81 -1.33
N VAL A 43 -1.46 6.09 -1.07
CA VAL A 43 -0.67 7.19 -1.66
C VAL A 43 0.78 7.14 -1.17
N ILE A 44 1.01 6.88 0.12
CA ILE A 44 2.36 6.69 0.69
C ILE A 44 3.06 5.50 0.02
N ALA A 45 2.37 4.39 -0.15
CA ALA A 45 2.92 3.22 -0.84
C ALA A 45 3.31 3.54 -2.29
N LEU A 46 2.49 4.31 -3.01
CA LEU A 46 2.80 4.80 -4.36
C LEU A 46 4.06 5.67 -4.37
N LEU A 47 4.22 6.58 -3.42
CA LEU A 47 5.40 7.42 -3.28
C LEU A 47 6.66 6.63 -2.95
N CYS A 48 6.54 5.60 -2.10
CA CYS A 48 7.64 4.73 -1.71
C CYS A 48 7.93 3.62 -2.74
N ARG A 49 7.12 3.47 -3.81
CA ARG A 49 7.16 2.32 -4.72
C ARG A 49 7.00 0.99 -3.99
N GLY A 50 6.20 0.97 -2.93
CA GLY A 50 5.95 -0.21 -2.10
C GLY A 50 4.59 -0.83 -2.40
N HIS A 51 4.39 -2.05 -1.95
CA HIS A 51 3.16 -2.82 -2.08
C HIS A 51 2.38 -2.79 -0.77
N VAL A 52 1.09 -3.03 -0.82
CA VAL A 52 0.20 -2.90 0.35
C VAL A 52 -0.58 -4.18 0.58
N LEU A 53 -0.66 -4.61 1.83
CA LEU A 53 -1.57 -5.64 2.28
C LEU A 53 -2.79 -4.96 2.92
N LEU A 54 -3.98 -5.20 2.36
CA LEU A 54 -5.26 -4.69 2.86
C LEU A 54 -5.96 -5.79 3.65
N GLU A 55 -6.07 -5.61 4.96
CA GLU A 55 -6.78 -6.54 5.82
C GLU A 55 -8.14 -5.99 6.22
N GLY A 56 -9.17 -6.80 6.18
CA GLY A 56 -10.52 -6.41 6.57
C GLY A 56 -11.55 -7.44 6.14
N VAL A 57 -12.71 -7.41 6.77
CA VAL A 57 -13.81 -8.30 6.47
C VAL A 57 -14.31 -8.14 5.02
N PRO A 58 -14.98 -9.13 4.44
CA PRO A 58 -15.65 -8.98 3.16
C PRO A 58 -16.67 -7.82 3.18
N GLY A 59 -16.84 -7.15 2.05
CA GLY A 59 -17.87 -6.09 1.92
C GLY A 59 -17.44 -4.68 2.30
N VAL A 60 -16.23 -4.45 2.83
CA VAL A 60 -15.74 -3.09 3.18
C VAL A 60 -15.18 -2.30 1.99
N ALA A 61 -15.63 -2.60 0.78
CA ALA A 61 -15.32 -1.88 -0.45
C ALA A 61 -13.83 -1.82 -0.87
N LYS A 62 -12.99 -2.81 -0.48
CA LYS A 62 -11.56 -2.85 -0.85
C LYS A 62 -11.34 -2.74 -2.37
N THR A 63 -12.10 -3.49 -3.16
CA THR A 63 -12.03 -3.45 -4.63
C THR A 63 -12.41 -2.10 -5.20
N LEU A 64 -13.48 -1.49 -4.70
CA LEU A 64 -13.94 -0.17 -5.13
C LEU A 64 -12.91 0.90 -4.80
N LEU A 65 -12.30 0.84 -3.61
CA LEU A 65 -11.23 1.75 -3.18
C LEU A 65 -10.05 1.76 -4.15
N VAL A 66 -9.51 0.56 -4.48
CA VAL A 66 -8.34 0.43 -5.35
C VAL A 66 -8.67 0.82 -6.80
N ARG A 67 -9.87 0.47 -7.30
CA ARG A 67 -10.34 0.91 -8.62
C ARG A 67 -10.51 2.43 -8.70
N SER A 68 -11.06 3.05 -7.66
CA SER A 68 -11.25 4.50 -7.58
C SER A 68 -9.90 5.23 -7.56
N LEU A 69 -8.91 4.69 -6.84
CA LEU A 69 -7.55 5.21 -6.83
C LEU A 69 -6.91 5.15 -8.22
N ALA A 70 -7.04 4.02 -8.91
CA ALA A 70 -6.52 3.87 -10.27
C ALA A 70 -7.15 4.88 -11.25
N ALA A 71 -8.48 5.05 -11.19
CA ALA A 71 -9.20 6.01 -12.01
C ALA A 71 -8.75 7.45 -11.73
N ALA A 72 -8.63 7.85 -10.45
CA ALA A 72 -8.20 9.20 -10.06
C ALA A 72 -6.73 9.49 -10.41
N LEU A 73 -5.90 8.46 -10.63
CA LEU A 73 -4.48 8.54 -11.02
C LEU A 73 -4.24 8.28 -12.52
N GLN A 74 -5.26 7.96 -13.30
CA GLN A 74 -5.12 7.50 -14.70
C GLN A 74 -4.15 6.32 -14.86
N LEU A 75 -4.19 5.37 -13.93
CA LEU A 75 -3.37 4.18 -13.95
C LEU A 75 -4.16 2.99 -14.46
N GLU A 76 -3.48 2.10 -15.20
CA GLU A 76 -4.07 0.82 -15.59
C GLU A 76 -4.30 -0.04 -14.34
N PHE A 77 -5.51 -0.61 -14.24
CA PHE A 77 -5.94 -1.44 -13.13
C PHE A 77 -6.32 -2.83 -13.62
N LYS A 78 -5.83 -3.85 -12.92
CA LYS A 78 -6.30 -5.23 -13.07
C LYS A 78 -6.62 -5.84 -11.70
N ARG A 79 -7.59 -6.75 -11.68
CA ARG A 79 -7.95 -7.54 -10.50
C ARG A 79 -7.76 -9.01 -10.81
N VAL A 80 -7.15 -9.71 -9.89
CA VAL A 80 -7.06 -11.19 -9.90
C VAL A 80 -7.64 -11.70 -8.60
N GLN A 81 -8.63 -12.58 -8.70
CA GLN A 81 -9.13 -13.35 -7.57
C GLN A 81 -8.23 -14.55 -7.39
N PHE A 82 -7.60 -14.66 -6.24
CA PHE A 82 -6.74 -15.78 -5.92
C PHE A 82 -7.60 -16.96 -5.44
N THR A 83 -7.48 -18.09 -6.13
CA THR A 83 -8.23 -19.33 -5.90
C THR A 83 -7.27 -20.51 -5.76
N PRO A 84 -7.70 -21.62 -5.16
CA PRO A 84 -6.84 -22.79 -4.95
C PRO A 84 -6.26 -23.39 -6.24
N ASP A 85 -6.92 -23.22 -7.37
CA ASP A 85 -6.55 -23.74 -8.68
C ASP A 85 -5.71 -22.75 -9.52
N LEU A 86 -5.53 -21.49 -9.05
CA LEU A 86 -4.77 -20.47 -9.78
C LEU A 86 -3.29 -20.87 -9.90
N MET A 87 -2.77 -20.88 -11.11
CA MET A 87 -1.38 -21.23 -11.41
C MET A 87 -0.48 -19.98 -11.52
N PRO A 88 0.84 -20.10 -11.30
CA PRO A 88 1.78 -18.97 -11.49
C PRO A 88 1.65 -18.30 -12.85
N GLY A 89 1.52 -19.08 -13.94
CA GLY A 89 1.38 -18.56 -15.28
C GLY A 89 0.10 -17.77 -15.54
N ASP A 90 -0.96 -17.99 -14.76
CA ASP A 90 -2.20 -17.22 -14.86
C ASP A 90 -1.99 -15.78 -14.32
N VAL A 91 -1.01 -15.59 -13.42
CA VAL A 91 -0.66 -14.30 -12.83
C VAL A 91 0.42 -13.61 -13.65
N THR A 92 1.51 -14.32 -13.99
CA THR A 92 2.70 -13.76 -14.64
C THR A 92 2.62 -13.76 -16.16
N GLY A 93 1.76 -14.61 -16.73
CA GLY A 93 1.73 -14.88 -18.15
C GLY A 93 2.52 -16.11 -18.54
N SER A 94 2.35 -16.56 -19.77
CA SER A 94 2.94 -17.80 -20.28
C SER A 94 3.22 -17.71 -21.77
N LEU A 95 4.05 -18.61 -22.27
CA LEU A 95 4.19 -18.84 -23.70
C LEU A 95 3.00 -19.65 -24.22
N VAL A 96 2.40 -19.16 -25.28
CA VAL A 96 1.29 -19.82 -25.97
C VAL A 96 1.75 -20.14 -27.39
N TYR A 97 1.55 -21.39 -27.81
CA TYR A 97 1.83 -21.79 -29.18
C TYR A 97 0.73 -21.30 -30.12
N ASP A 98 1.09 -20.45 -31.07
CA ASP A 98 0.20 -20.00 -32.13
C ASP A 98 0.33 -20.97 -33.31
N THR A 99 -0.69 -21.81 -33.54
CA THR A 99 -0.72 -22.78 -34.62
C THR A 99 -0.70 -22.15 -36.00
N ARG A 100 -1.14 -20.90 -36.13
CA ARG A 100 -1.20 -20.16 -37.39
C ARG A 100 0.20 -19.66 -37.82
N THR A 101 1.04 -19.28 -36.87
CA THR A 101 2.39 -18.80 -37.16
C THR A 101 3.46 -19.85 -36.87
N ALA A 102 3.08 -21.01 -36.32
CA ALA A 102 3.95 -22.08 -35.85
C ALA A 102 5.06 -21.55 -34.86
N ALA A 103 4.73 -20.58 -34.04
CA ALA A 103 5.65 -19.93 -33.13
C ALA A 103 5.05 -19.84 -31.71
N PHE A 104 5.94 -19.82 -30.71
CA PHE A 104 5.55 -19.46 -29.35
C PHE A 104 5.49 -17.94 -29.20
N THR A 105 4.40 -17.44 -28.68
CA THR A 105 4.21 -16.02 -28.36
C THR A 105 3.95 -15.85 -26.89
N PHE A 106 4.58 -14.83 -26.26
CA PHE A 106 4.30 -14.52 -24.88
C PHE A 106 2.94 -13.82 -24.76
N ARG A 107 2.08 -14.40 -23.92
CA ARG A 107 0.82 -13.79 -23.49
C ARG A 107 1.02 -13.24 -22.07
N SER A 108 1.01 -11.91 -21.94
CA SER A 108 1.19 -11.23 -20.66
C SER A 108 0.06 -11.56 -19.68
N GLY A 109 0.43 -11.86 -18.45
CA GLY A 109 -0.50 -12.03 -17.35
C GLY A 109 -0.99 -10.70 -16.77
N PRO A 110 -1.89 -10.74 -15.77
CA PRO A 110 -2.44 -9.55 -15.12
C PRO A 110 -1.43 -8.73 -14.35
N VAL A 111 -0.26 -9.24 -13.97
CA VAL A 111 0.82 -8.45 -13.33
C VAL A 111 1.34 -7.32 -14.24
N PHE A 112 1.17 -7.42 -15.55
CA PHE A 112 1.50 -6.35 -16.49
C PHE A 112 0.42 -5.26 -16.45
N THR A 113 0.43 -4.49 -15.38
CA THR A 113 -0.47 -3.37 -15.08
C THR A 113 0.21 -2.41 -14.10
N ASN A 114 -0.33 -1.21 -13.92
CA ASN A 114 0.20 -0.27 -12.93
C ASN A 114 -0.28 -0.59 -11.51
N LEU A 115 -1.55 -0.94 -11.34
CA LEU A 115 -2.17 -1.22 -10.06
C LEU A 115 -2.88 -2.58 -10.13
N LEU A 116 -2.30 -3.57 -9.49
CA LEU A 116 -2.86 -4.91 -9.38
C LEU A 116 -3.56 -5.09 -8.04
N LEU A 117 -4.83 -5.45 -8.06
CA LEU A 117 -5.53 -5.97 -6.89
C LEU A 117 -5.42 -7.51 -6.89
N ALA A 118 -4.61 -8.04 -5.98
CA ALA A 118 -4.51 -9.47 -5.70
C ALA A 118 -5.50 -9.82 -4.58
N ASP A 119 -6.71 -10.23 -4.97
CA ASP A 119 -7.81 -10.42 -4.02
C ASP A 119 -7.75 -11.81 -3.40
N GLU A 120 -7.79 -11.88 -2.05
CA GLU A 120 -7.70 -13.11 -1.24
C GLU A 120 -6.42 -13.92 -1.53
N ILE A 121 -5.24 -13.26 -1.44
CA ILE A 121 -3.94 -13.87 -1.77
C ILE A 121 -3.64 -15.15 -0.98
N ASN A 122 -4.21 -15.27 0.22
CA ASN A 122 -4.06 -16.44 1.09
C ASN A 122 -4.88 -17.67 0.65
N ARG A 123 -5.72 -17.58 -0.39
CA ARG A 123 -6.49 -18.73 -0.93
C ARG A 123 -5.76 -19.55 -1.98
N THR A 124 -4.63 -19.09 -2.46
CA THR A 124 -3.86 -19.79 -3.50
C THR A 124 -2.64 -20.51 -2.93
N PRO A 125 -2.18 -21.61 -3.56
CA PRO A 125 -1.00 -22.34 -3.10
C PRO A 125 0.27 -21.48 -3.04
N PRO A 126 1.23 -21.82 -2.17
CA PRO A 126 2.47 -21.05 -1.95
C PRO A 126 3.27 -20.78 -3.23
N LYS A 127 3.22 -21.67 -4.21
CA LYS A 127 3.94 -21.52 -5.49
C LYS A 127 3.43 -20.32 -6.29
N THR A 128 2.13 -20.09 -6.32
CA THR A 128 1.52 -18.96 -7.02
C THR A 128 1.71 -17.66 -6.25
N GLN A 129 1.61 -17.72 -4.89
CA GLN A 129 1.98 -16.58 -4.05
C GLN A 129 3.42 -16.14 -4.30
N ALA A 130 4.36 -17.08 -4.32
CA ALA A 130 5.79 -16.81 -4.54
C ALA A 130 6.04 -16.12 -5.89
N ALA A 131 5.36 -16.52 -6.97
CA ALA A 131 5.50 -15.89 -8.27
C ALA A 131 5.06 -14.42 -8.28
N LEU A 132 3.96 -14.07 -7.60
CA LEU A 132 3.55 -12.67 -7.43
C LEU A 132 4.56 -11.89 -6.58
N LEU A 133 5.02 -12.48 -5.47
CA LEU A 133 5.96 -11.82 -4.55
C LEU A 133 7.34 -11.61 -5.18
N GLU A 134 7.78 -12.51 -6.07
CA GLU A 134 8.99 -12.32 -6.88
C GLU A 134 8.81 -11.15 -7.85
N ALA A 135 7.70 -11.11 -8.59
CA ALA A 135 7.37 -10.00 -9.49
C ALA A 135 7.30 -8.64 -8.77
N MET A 136 6.82 -8.62 -7.51
CA MET A 136 6.80 -7.43 -6.65
C MET A 136 8.21 -6.95 -6.30
N GLU A 137 9.12 -7.85 -5.96
CA GLU A 137 10.48 -7.52 -5.52
C GLU A 137 11.37 -7.13 -6.70
N GLU A 138 11.36 -7.94 -7.75
CA GLU A 138 12.23 -7.78 -8.92
C GLU A 138 11.70 -6.74 -9.93
N ARG A 139 10.42 -6.38 -9.86
CA ARG A 139 9.70 -5.52 -10.83
C ARG A 139 9.81 -6.02 -12.27
N GLN A 140 9.98 -7.29 -12.41
CA GLN A 140 10.03 -8.03 -13.66
C GLN A 140 9.49 -9.44 -13.46
N VAL A 141 9.20 -10.11 -14.55
CA VAL A 141 8.84 -11.51 -14.59
C VAL A 141 9.77 -12.22 -15.55
N THR A 142 10.30 -13.36 -15.14
CA THR A 142 11.13 -14.20 -16.02
C THR A 142 10.25 -15.32 -16.58
N VAL A 143 10.10 -15.35 -17.92
CA VAL A 143 9.37 -16.42 -18.63
C VAL A 143 10.29 -16.99 -19.69
N ASP A 144 10.54 -18.30 -19.63
CA ASP A 144 11.44 -19.02 -20.53
C ASP A 144 12.85 -18.41 -20.58
N GLY A 145 13.37 -18.01 -19.41
CA GLY A 145 14.69 -17.39 -19.31
C GLY A 145 14.76 -15.91 -19.71
N GLU A 146 13.68 -15.34 -20.26
CA GLU A 146 13.62 -13.95 -20.71
C GLU A 146 13.01 -13.04 -19.63
N PRO A 147 13.75 -12.04 -19.11
CA PRO A 147 13.22 -11.07 -18.17
C PRO A 147 12.32 -10.06 -18.88
N ARG A 148 11.17 -9.80 -18.31
CA ARG A 148 10.15 -8.88 -18.83
C ARG A 148 9.81 -7.86 -17.76
N ALA A 149 10.22 -6.61 -17.99
CA ALA A 149 9.97 -5.51 -17.03
C ALA A 149 8.47 -5.24 -16.88
N LEU A 150 8.06 -4.96 -15.64
CA LEU A 150 6.71 -4.50 -15.33
C LEU A 150 6.59 -2.98 -15.52
N PRO A 151 5.37 -2.44 -15.72
CA PRO A 151 5.14 -0.99 -15.85
C PRO A 151 5.62 -0.20 -14.62
N ASP A 152 6.03 1.05 -14.80
CA ASP A 152 6.27 1.98 -13.69
C ASP A 152 5.18 3.07 -13.69
N PRO A 153 4.43 3.27 -12.61
CA PRO A 153 4.46 2.53 -11.35
C PRO A 153 3.87 1.10 -11.48
N PHE A 154 4.46 0.15 -10.76
CA PHE A 154 3.86 -1.16 -10.49
C PHE A 154 3.61 -1.30 -9.00
N ILE A 155 2.34 -1.45 -8.62
CA ILE A 155 1.94 -1.63 -7.22
C ILE A 155 0.91 -2.75 -7.12
N VAL A 156 1.13 -3.60 -6.13
CA VAL A 156 0.18 -4.63 -5.73
C VAL A 156 -0.51 -4.18 -4.45
N ALA A 157 -1.84 -4.14 -4.48
CA ALA A 157 -2.69 -4.14 -3.31
C ALA A 157 -3.22 -5.57 -3.13
N ALA A 158 -2.64 -6.32 -2.20
CA ALA A 158 -3.12 -7.66 -1.88
C ALA A 158 -4.18 -7.57 -0.78
N THR A 159 -5.21 -8.43 -0.82
CA THR A 159 -6.20 -8.51 0.26
C THR A 159 -6.08 -9.83 1.01
N GLN A 160 -6.35 -9.77 2.31
CA GLN A 160 -6.55 -10.93 3.17
C GLN A 160 -7.86 -10.76 3.95
N ASN A 161 -8.53 -11.89 4.18
CA ASN A 161 -9.66 -11.94 5.10
C ASN A 161 -9.17 -12.59 6.41
N PRO A 162 -9.15 -11.86 7.53
CA PRO A 162 -8.63 -12.38 8.79
C PRO A 162 -9.50 -13.46 9.44
N ILE A 163 -10.76 -13.60 8.97
CA ILE A 163 -11.75 -14.53 9.58
C ILE A 163 -11.74 -15.89 8.88
N GLU A 164 -11.24 -15.99 7.66
CA GLU A 164 -11.22 -17.23 6.88
C GLU A 164 -9.94 -18.02 7.16
N TYR A 165 -10.06 -19.09 7.93
CA TYR A 165 -8.95 -20.03 8.21
C TYR A 165 -9.02 -21.28 7.34
N GLU A 166 -10.22 -21.71 6.94
CA GLU A 166 -10.43 -22.96 6.21
C GLU A 166 -10.08 -22.79 4.73
N GLY A 167 -9.23 -23.67 4.20
CA GLY A 167 -8.78 -23.61 2.80
C GLY A 167 -7.81 -22.47 2.48
N THR A 168 -7.13 -21.88 3.50
CA THR A 168 -6.17 -20.80 3.29
C THR A 168 -4.72 -21.25 3.53
N TYR A 169 -3.80 -20.61 2.80
CA TYR A 169 -2.35 -20.75 2.95
C TYR A 169 -1.81 -19.43 3.50
N GLN A 170 -1.47 -19.42 4.78
CA GLN A 170 -0.89 -18.22 5.42
C GLN A 170 0.40 -17.80 4.73
N LEU A 171 0.57 -16.48 4.55
CA LEU A 171 1.84 -15.95 4.06
C LEU A 171 2.89 -16.03 5.19
N PRO A 172 4.04 -16.68 4.96
CA PRO A 172 5.15 -16.65 5.92
C PRO A 172 5.64 -15.22 6.17
N GLU A 173 6.24 -14.97 7.34
CA GLU A 173 6.72 -13.66 7.76
C GLU A 173 7.72 -13.04 6.75
N ALA A 174 8.61 -13.85 6.19
CA ALA A 174 9.55 -13.41 5.16
C ALA A 174 8.87 -12.92 3.87
N GLN A 175 7.66 -13.40 3.61
CA GLN A 175 6.84 -12.95 2.47
C GLN A 175 6.03 -11.71 2.84
N LEU A 176 5.53 -11.62 4.07
CA LEU A 176 4.84 -10.43 4.58
C LEU A 176 5.78 -9.21 4.60
N ASP A 177 7.07 -9.38 4.89
CA ASP A 177 8.07 -8.29 4.89
C ASP A 177 8.28 -7.64 3.51
N ARG A 178 7.79 -8.23 2.41
CA ARG A 178 7.78 -7.62 1.07
C ARG A 178 6.72 -6.55 0.88
N PHE A 179 5.66 -6.57 1.69
CA PHE A 179 4.67 -5.48 1.72
C PHE A 179 5.22 -4.31 2.53
N LEU A 180 5.15 -3.11 1.98
CA LEU A 180 5.57 -1.88 2.67
C LEU A 180 4.67 -1.57 3.86
N LEU A 181 3.36 -1.66 3.63
CA LEU A 181 2.32 -1.34 4.60
C LEU A 181 1.32 -2.48 4.72
N LYS A 182 0.86 -2.74 5.95
CA LYS A 182 -0.37 -3.47 6.23
C LYS A 182 -1.40 -2.48 6.75
N LEU A 183 -2.48 -2.29 5.98
CA LEU A 183 -3.55 -1.35 6.26
C LEU A 183 -4.82 -2.10 6.65
N ASP A 184 -5.35 -1.79 7.81
CA ASP A 184 -6.65 -2.29 8.22
C ASP A 184 -7.75 -1.48 7.53
N VAL A 185 -8.70 -2.18 6.93
CA VAL A 185 -9.89 -1.62 6.31
C VAL A 185 -11.06 -1.90 7.25
N PRO A 186 -11.36 -0.99 8.18
CA PRO A 186 -12.39 -1.22 9.18
C PRO A 186 -13.79 -1.17 8.58
N LEU A 187 -14.74 -1.71 9.31
CA LEU A 187 -16.16 -1.41 9.06
C LEU A 187 -16.37 0.10 9.19
N PRO A 188 -17.16 0.71 8.31
CA PRO A 188 -17.44 2.14 8.39
C PRO A 188 -18.18 2.46 9.68
N PRO A 189 -17.94 3.61 10.32
CA PRO A 189 -18.72 4.07 11.45
C PRO A 189 -20.17 4.37 11.02
N ARG A 190 -21.11 4.38 11.97
CA ARG A 190 -22.54 4.52 11.73
C ARG A 190 -22.90 5.64 10.74
N ASP A 191 -22.29 6.82 10.87
CA ASP A 191 -22.62 7.96 10.00
C ASP A 191 -22.15 7.73 8.56
N ALA A 192 -21.01 7.03 8.38
CA ALA A 192 -20.51 6.62 7.07
C ALA A 192 -21.44 5.55 6.46
N GLU A 193 -21.95 4.59 7.24
CA GLU A 193 -22.93 3.61 6.76
C GLU A 193 -24.22 4.28 6.28
N ILE A 194 -24.74 5.25 7.05
CA ILE A 194 -25.91 6.04 6.64
C ILE A 194 -25.63 6.76 5.31
N ALA A 195 -24.45 7.36 5.15
CA ALA A 195 -24.06 8.03 3.92
C ALA A 195 -23.96 7.04 2.73
N ILE A 196 -23.45 5.83 2.95
CA ILE A 196 -23.38 4.77 1.94
C ILE A 196 -24.81 4.37 1.51
N LEU A 197 -25.70 4.09 2.47
CA LEU A 197 -27.09 3.73 2.19
C LEU A 197 -27.81 4.87 1.45
N GLY A 198 -27.60 6.12 1.86
CA GLY A 198 -28.16 7.29 1.20
C GLY A 198 -27.73 7.39 -0.27
N ARG A 199 -26.45 7.13 -0.58
CA ARG A 199 -25.95 7.11 -1.97
C ARG A 199 -26.65 6.03 -2.79
N HIS A 200 -26.76 4.81 -2.25
CA HIS A 200 -27.46 3.72 -2.94
C HIS A 200 -28.94 4.02 -3.17
N ALA A 201 -29.62 4.63 -2.20
CA ALA A 201 -31.02 5.08 -2.33
C ALA A 201 -31.18 6.13 -3.44
N HIS A 202 -30.12 6.89 -3.77
CA HIS A 202 -30.11 7.89 -4.84
C HIS A 202 -29.50 7.37 -6.16
N GLY A 203 -29.39 6.03 -6.31
CA GLY A 203 -28.97 5.41 -7.56
C GLY A 203 -27.45 5.28 -7.77
N PHE A 204 -26.64 5.34 -6.71
CA PHE A 204 -25.21 5.09 -6.83
C PHE A 204 -24.94 3.63 -7.27
N ASP A 205 -24.24 3.49 -8.38
CA ASP A 205 -23.71 2.20 -8.85
C ASP A 205 -22.19 2.15 -8.59
N PRO A 206 -21.69 1.21 -7.75
CA PRO A 206 -20.26 1.06 -7.51
C PRO A 206 -19.45 0.61 -8.73
N ARG A 207 -20.13 0.19 -9.82
CA ARG A 207 -19.48 -0.16 -11.08
C ARG A 207 -19.18 1.07 -11.94
N ASP A 208 -19.93 2.14 -11.75
CA ASP A 208 -19.77 3.41 -12.45
C ASP A 208 -18.82 4.33 -11.69
N LEU A 209 -17.65 4.57 -12.26
CA LEU A 209 -16.64 5.50 -11.75
C LEU A 209 -16.59 6.82 -12.52
N SER A 210 -17.58 7.12 -13.36
CA SER A 210 -17.64 8.34 -14.17
C SER A 210 -17.60 9.65 -13.37
N ALA A 211 -18.04 9.60 -12.10
CA ALA A 211 -17.96 10.72 -11.18
C ALA A 211 -16.54 11.02 -10.67
N ILE A 212 -15.60 10.06 -10.78
CA ILE A 212 -14.22 10.22 -10.36
C ILE A 212 -13.42 10.85 -11.50
N ARG A 213 -12.85 12.02 -11.22
CA ARG A 213 -12.01 12.72 -12.19
C ARG A 213 -10.54 12.40 -11.94
N PRO A 214 -9.73 12.27 -13.00
CA PRO A 214 -8.28 12.22 -12.85
C PRO A 214 -7.78 13.54 -12.25
N VAL A 215 -7.04 13.46 -11.14
CA VAL A 215 -6.47 14.63 -10.44
C VAL A 215 -4.95 14.58 -10.34
N ALA A 216 -4.37 13.41 -10.56
CA ALA A 216 -2.93 13.19 -10.61
C ALA A 216 -2.63 12.05 -11.58
N GLY A 217 -1.35 11.89 -11.93
CA GLY A 217 -0.88 10.81 -12.79
C GLY A 217 0.58 10.44 -12.53
N GLN A 218 1.22 9.82 -13.51
CA GLN A 218 2.62 9.40 -13.39
C GLN A 218 3.58 10.56 -13.14
N ALA A 219 3.31 11.74 -13.75
CA ALA A 219 4.15 12.94 -13.60
C ALA A 219 4.13 13.47 -12.17
N GLU A 220 2.95 13.58 -11.56
CA GLU A 220 2.79 14.01 -10.16
C GLU A 220 3.38 12.99 -9.18
N LEU A 221 3.24 11.70 -9.47
CA LEU A 221 3.89 10.64 -8.67
C LEU A 221 5.41 10.73 -8.77
N ALA A 222 5.98 10.93 -9.95
CA ALA A 222 7.43 11.10 -10.13
C ALA A 222 7.95 12.34 -9.39
N ALA A 223 7.30 13.48 -9.55
CA ALA A 223 7.66 14.71 -8.85
C ALA A 223 7.53 14.58 -7.32
N GLY A 224 6.48 13.89 -6.85
CA GLY A 224 6.28 13.58 -5.43
C GLY A 224 7.39 12.69 -4.87
N ARG A 225 7.77 11.62 -5.58
CA ARG A 225 8.89 10.73 -5.22
C ARG A 225 10.21 11.48 -5.10
N ASP A 226 10.50 12.37 -6.05
CA ASP A 226 11.71 13.17 -6.02
C ASP A 226 11.71 14.19 -4.88
N ALA A 227 10.55 14.73 -4.52
CA ALA A 227 10.39 15.61 -3.37
C ALA A 227 10.58 14.84 -2.04
N VAL A 228 9.99 13.66 -1.90
CA VAL A 228 10.13 12.80 -0.72
C VAL A 228 11.60 12.42 -0.47
N ARG A 229 12.38 12.14 -1.52
CA ARG A 229 13.83 11.85 -1.38
C ARG A 229 14.61 13.01 -0.77
N ARG A 230 14.14 14.25 -0.95
CA ARG A 230 14.78 15.47 -0.44
C ARG A 230 14.31 15.87 0.95
N VAL A 231 13.34 15.16 1.53
CA VAL A 231 12.93 15.39 2.93
C VAL A 231 14.09 15.11 3.85
N LEU A 232 14.44 16.08 4.68
CA LEU A 232 15.55 15.99 5.61
C LEU A 232 15.21 15.04 6.77
N VAL A 233 16.21 14.33 7.25
CA VAL A 233 16.12 13.47 8.44
C VAL A 233 17.34 13.74 9.31
N ALA A 234 17.11 14.20 10.51
CA ALA A 234 18.18 14.41 11.48
C ALA A 234 18.69 13.06 12.03
N ASP A 235 19.96 13.01 12.44
CA ASP A 235 20.56 11.77 12.96
C ASP A 235 19.85 11.27 14.22
N GLU A 236 19.30 12.18 15.03
CA GLU A 236 18.52 11.86 16.21
C GLU A 236 17.22 11.10 15.86
N VAL A 237 16.60 11.44 14.72
CA VAL A 237 15.41 10.73 14.22
C VAL A 237 15.79 9.36 13.66
N LEU A 238 16.97 9.25 13.03
CA LEU A 238 17.50 7.94 12.60
C LEU A 238 17.76 7.04 13.81
N GLY A 239 18.39 7.59 14.86
CA GLY A 239 18.59 6.92 16.15
C GLY A 239 17.26 6.45 16.74
N TYR A 240 16.24 7.32 16.76
CA TYR A 240 14.92 6.99 17.28
C TYR A 240 14.24 5.82 16.55
N ILE A 241 14.35 5.76 15.21
CA ILE A 241 13.87 4.61 14.43
C ILE A 241 14.60 3.32 14.84
N VAL A 242 15.93 3.39 15.02
CA VAL A 242 16.73 2.23 15.43
C VAL A 242 16.36 1.77 16.83
N ASP A 243 16.12 2.71 17.77
CA ASP A 243 15.70 2.41 19.13
C ASP A 243 14.31 1.73 19.18
N ILE A 244 13.35 2.22 18.39
CA ILE A 244 12.03 1.56 18.24
C ILE A 244 12.20 0.12 17.73
N VAL A 245 12.95 -0.06 16.64
CA VAL A 245 13.18 -1.38 16.04
C VAL A 245 13.96 -2.28 17.00
N GLY A 246 14.96 -1.74 17.71
CA GLY A 246 15.70 -2.43 18.76
C GLY A 246 14.79 -2.90 19.89
N ALA A 247 13.89 -2.04 20.36
CA ALA A 247 12.93 -2.37 21.41
C ALA A 247 11.99 -3.52 20.99
N THR A 248 11.59 -3.61 19.71
CA THR A 248 10.80 -4.78 19.25
C THR A 248 11.55 -6.10 19.37
N ARG A 249 12.87 -6.10 19.13
CA ARG A 249 13.72 -7.30 19.21
C ARG A 249 13.97 -7.78 20.63
N HIS A 250 13.85 -6.89 21.60
CA HIS A 250 14.05 -7.18 23.02
C HIS A 250 12.73 -7.30 23.81
N SER A 251 11.59 -7.14 23.14
CA SER A 251 10.28 -7.24 23.79
C SER A 251 10.00 -8.69 24.23
N PRO A 252 9.66 -8.93 25.51
CA PRO A 252 9.30 -10.26 25.98
C PRO A 252 8.00 -10.80 25.37
N ALA A 253 7.13 -9.92 24.87
CA ALA A 253 5.88 -10.29 24.24
C ALA A 253 6.05 -10.75 22.76
N LEU A 254 7.22 -10.48 22.16
CA LEU A 254 7.46 -10.82 20.75
C LEU A 254 8.38 -12.02 20.60
N GLN A 255 8.02 -12.92 19.71
CA GLN A 255 8.87 -14.01 19.23
C GLN A 255 9.79 -13.53 18.12
N LEU A 256 9.29 -12.64 17.26
CA LEU A 256 10.04 -12.03 16.16
C LEU A 256 9.91 -10.52 16.23
N GLY A 257 11.04 -9.82 16.28
CA GLY A 257 11.12 -8.36 16.18
C GLY A 257 11.41 -7.89 14.74
N VAL A 258 11.35 -6.59 14.55
CA VAL A 258 11.50 -5.94 13.23
C VAL A 258 12.91 -6.12 12.66
N SER A 259 13.00 -6.49 11.38
CA SER A 259 14.23 -6.62 10.60
C SER A 259 14.82 -5.24 10.24
N PRO A 260 16.11 -5.14 9.79
CA PRO A 260 16.64 -3.89 9.24
C PRO A 260 15.86 -3.37 8.03
N ARG A 261 15.24 -4.26 7.23
CA ARG A 261 14.34 -3.89 6.11
C ARG A 261 13.11 -3.13 6.65
N GLY A 262 12.57 -3.54 7.80
CA GLY A 262 11.46 -2.81 8.43
C GLY A 262 11.86 -1.42 8.93
N ALA A 263 13.10 -1.22 9.41
CA ALA A 263 13.60 0.10 9.79
C ALA A 263 13.70 1.03 8.57
N THR A 264 14.23 0.55 7.44
CA THR A 264 14.29 1.34 6.19
C THR A 264 12.89 1.62 5.62
N ALA A 265 11.95 0.69 5.76
CA ALA A 265 10.56 0.89 5.40
C ALA A 265 9.91 1.99 6.25
N LEU A 266 10.14 1.99 7.58
CA LEU A 266 9.61 3.01 8.48
C LEU A 266 10.18 4.40 8.15
N LEU A 267 11.47 4.51 7.84
CA LEU A 267 12.08 5.75 7.39
C LEU A 267 11.42 6.25 6.08
N ALA A 268 11.22 5.39 5.10
CA ALA A 268 10.64 5.76 3.81
C ALA A 268 9.18 6.24 3.97
N THR A 269 8.39 5.55 4.78
CA THR A 269 6.99 5.89 5.04
C THR A 269 6.87 7.18 5.86
N ALA A 270 7.72 7.39 6.86
CA ALA A 270 7.77 8.63 7.65
C ALA A 270 8.15 9.85 6.80
N ARG A 271 9.12 9.72 5.87
CA ARG A 271 9.45 10.78 4.90
C ARG A 271 8.24 11.13 4.02
N SER A 272 7.54 10.12 3.50
CA SER A 272 6.38 10.32 2.64
C SER A 272 5.21 10.97 3.40
N TRP A 273 4.98 10.54 4.64
CA TRP A 273 3.98 11.14 5.52
C TRP A 273 4.32 12.61 5.84
N SER A 274 5.57 12.91 6.22
CA SER A 274 6.04 14.27 6.48
C SER A 274 5.81 15.19 5.29
N TRP A 275 6.19 14.74 4.07
CA TRP A 275 6.01 15.50 2.85
C TRP A 275 4.52 15.74 2.53
N LEU A 276 3.68 14.74 2.64
CA LEU A 276 2.22 14.89 2.46
C LEU A 276 1.63 15.86 3.49
N SER A 277 2.17 15.86 4.72
CA SER A 277 1.80 16.80 5.79
C SER A 277 2.34 18.23 5.59
N GLY A 278 3.03 18.49 4.50
CA GLY A 278 3.51 19.83 4.14
C GLY A 278 4.88 20.22 4.67
N ARG A 279 5.62 19.30 5.27
CA ARG A 279 6.96 19.53 5.81
C ARG A 279 8.04 19.01 4.86
N ASN A 280 9.24 19.54 5.03
CA ASN A 280 10.46 19.10 4.33
C ASN A 280 11.48 18.43 5.26
N TYR A 281 11.06 18.06 6.47
CA TYR A 281 11.84 17.32 7.46
C TYR A 281 10.95 16.34 8.23
N VAL A 282 11.54 15.24 8.69
CA VAL A 282 10.85 14.20 9.47
C VAL A 282 10.92 14.55 10.94
N THR A 283 9.79 14.39 11.63
CA THR A 283 9.68 14.51 13.09
C THR A 283 9.50 13.12 13.74
N PRO A 284 9.77 12.95 15.04
CA PRO A 284 9.43 11.72 15.76
C PRO A 284 7.94 11.35 15.68
N ASP A 285 7.06 12.34 15.60
CA ASP A 285 5.61 12.08 15.45
C ASP A 285 5.26 11.48 14.07
N ASP A 286 6.00 11.83 13.01
CA ASP A 286 5.85 11.20 11.70
C ASP A 286 6.25 9.72 11.74
N VAL A 287 7.31 9.41 12.49
CA VAL A 287 7.75 8.02 12.72
C VAL A 287 6.68 7.25 13.48
N LYS A 288 6.13 7.82 14.56
CA LYS A 288 5.04 7.21 15.35
C LYS A 288 3.78 6.98 14.50
N ALA A 289 3.40 7.96 13.68
CA ALA A 289 2.21 7.87 12.83
C ALA A 289 2.32 6.70 11.84
N MET A 290 3.53 6.42 11.34
CA MET A 290 3.77 5.36 10.37
C MET A 290 4.23 4.04 10.98
N ALA A 291 4.50 3.97 12.28
CA ALA A 291 5.01 2.76 12.93
C ALA A 291 4.05 1.58 12.81
N ARG A 292 2.78 1.72 13.23
CA ARG A 292 1.81 0.63 13.18
C ARG A 292 1.63 0.07 11.75
N PRO A 293 1.21 0.85 10.75
CA PRO A 293 0.96 0.30 9.42
C PRO A 293 2.22 -0.26 8.76
N THR A 294 3.41 0.20 9.16
CA THR A 294 4.68 -0.29 8.61
C THR A 294 5.18 -1.54 9.34
N LEU A 295 4.97 -1.66 10.67
CA LEU A 295 5.65 -2.67 11.47
C LEU A 295 4.75 -3.84 11.92
N ARG A 296 3.41 -3.69 11.95
CA ARG A 296 2.49 -4.69 12.51
C ARG A 296 2.57 -6.07 11.85
N HIS A 297 2.94 -6.16 10.59
CA HIS A 297 3.12 -7.41 9.85
C HIS A 297 4.57 -7.91 9.83
N ARG A 298 5.46 -7.25 10.57
CA ARG A 298 6.89 -7.56 10.67
C ARG A 298 7.31 -8.01 12.07
N VAL A 299 6.34 -8.13 12.97
CA VAL A 299 6.53 -8.65 14.31
C VAL A 299 5.58 -9.81 14.55
N MET A 300 5.99 -10.77 15.36
CA MET A 300 5.18 -11.92 15.74
C MET A 300 5.07 -11.99 17.26
N LEU A 301 3.86 -12.15 17.76
CA LEU A 301 3.60 -12.36 19.19
C LEU A 301 4.10 -13.74 19.62
N ARG A 302 4.50 -13.85 20.87
CA ARG A 302 4.65 -15.16 21.53
C ARG A 302 3.27 -15.74 21.80
N PRO A 303 3.10 -17.08 21.70
CA PRO A 303 1.82 -17.71 21.97
C PRO A 303 1.26 -17.39 23.37
N GLU A 304 2.14 -17.27 24.36
CA GLU A 304 1.76 -16.93 25.73
C GLU A 304 1.16 -15.53 25.82
N ALA A 305 1.78 -14.55 25.15
CA ALA A 305 1.29 -13.17 25.11
C ALA A 305 -0.05 -13.07 24.36
N GLU A 306 -0.22 -13.85 23.29
CA GLU A 306 -1.47 -13.90 22.53
C GLU A 306 -2.60 -14.49 23.38
N LEU A 307 -2.33 -15.56 24.15
CA LEU A 307 -3.29 -16.16 25.08
C LEU A 307 -3.68 -15.20 26.22
N GLU A 308 -2.79 -14.30 26.62
CA GLU A 308 -3.06 -13.23 27.59
C GLU A 308 -3.84 -12.06 26.99
N GLY A 309 -4.18 -12.12 25.70
CA GLY A 309 -4.95 -11.08 25.01
C GLY A 309 -4.13 -9.92 24.45
N ALA A 310 -2.79 -10.06 24.39
CA ALA A 310 -1.96 -9.05 23.73
C ALA A 310 -2.28 -9.02 22.23
N THR A 311 -2.24 -7.81 21.66
CA THR A 311 -2.34 -7.61 20.21
C THR A 311 -1.04 -7.02 19.70
N THR A 312 -0.72 -7.28 18.44
CA THR A 312 0.47 -6.73 17.77
C THR A 312 0.51 -5.20 17.90
N ASP A 313 -0.62 -4.54 17.66
CA ASP A 313 -0.72 -3.07 17.76
C ASP A 313 -0.54 -2.59 19.21
N GLY A 314 -1.12 -3.30 20.19
CA GLY A 314 -0.96 -2.96 21.61
C GLY A 314 0.48 -3.07 22.07
N VAL A 315 1.22 -4.09 21.61
CA VAL A 315 2.65 -4.24 21.91
C VAL A 315 3.46 -3.13 21.24
N LEU A 316 3.18 -2.80 19.97
CA LEU A 316 3.85 -1.69 19.28
C LEU A 316 3.57 -0.35 19.96
N ASP A 317 2.36 -0.11 20.44
CA ASP A 317 2.03 1.12 21.20
C ASP A 317 2.79 1.23 22.51
N GLY A 318 2.91 0.14 23.25
CA GLY A 318 3.71 0.07 24.46
C GLY A 318 5.19 0.41 24.18
N ILE A 319 5.74 -0.12 23.08
CA ILE A 319 7.10 0.18 22.65
C ILE A 319 7.24 1.68 22.28
N LEU A 320 6.33 2.22 21.46
CA LEU A 320 6.34 3.62 21.04
C LEU A 320 6.19 4.60 22.22
N ALA A 321 5.51 4.18 23.28
CA ALA A 321 5.38 4.97 24.51
C ALA A 321 6.63 4.90 25.39
N SER A 322 7.37 3.77 25.37
CA SER A 322 8.53 3.53 26.23
C SER A 322 9.84 4.10 25.66
N VAL A 323 9.98 4.17 24.33
CA VAL A 323 11.20 4.68 23.68
C VAL A 323 11.27 6.21 23.82
N PRO A 324 12.35 6.75 24.38
CA PRO A 324 12.50 8.19 24.56
C PRO A 324 12.48 8.94 23.22
N VAL A 325 11.68 10.00 23.17
CA VAL A 325 11.63 10.88 21.99
C VAL A 325 12.86 11.79 22.00
N PRO A 326 13.62 11.91 20.90
CA PRO A 326 14.73 12.83 20.80
C PRO A 326 14.25 14.29 20.94
N ARG A 327 15.07 15.12 21.59
CA ARG A 327 14.79 16.55 21.84
C ARG A 327 15.32 17.43 20.73
#